data_e008ad45fcfd6e264b18201aa8c4f0d2
#
_entry.id   e008ad45fcfd6e264b18201aa8c4f0d2
#
_cell.length_a   1.000
_cell.length_b   1.000
_cell.length_c   1.000
_cell.angle_alpha   90.00
_cell.angle_beta   90.00
_cell.angle_gamma   90.00
#
_symmetry.space_group_name_H-M   'P 1'
#
loop_
_entity.id
_entity.type
_entity.pdbx_description
1 polymer ?
#
loop_
_entity_poly.entity_id
_entity_poly.type
_entity_poly.pdbx_seq_one_letter_code
_entity_poly.pdbx_strand_id
1 'polypeptide(L)'
;MSMNQQLLNKYFADVWKPSTSGFGETGFNLANEIQDDEWVLDVGCGYHPYKDLIKNIVGIDPANDAADHKEQIEFFDTEQRFDVAFCLGSLNFGDKTLIEYQIGRIMRLMKPKSRIYWRCNPGNYDHNNQMQYQIQFFPWRELDHYLMAPKWGYRVEVCKRDSGYKNRIYAVWVREE
;
A
#
# COMPACT_ATOMS: atom_id res chain seq x y z
N MET A 1 -15.61 -8.74 -10.66
CA MET A 1 -15.13 -8.51 -9.27
C MET A 1 -15.41 -9.76 -8.45
N SER A 2 -14.42 -10.29 -7.74
CA SER A 2 -14.59 -11.47 -6.87
C SER A 2 -15.45 -11.13 -5.66
N MET A 3 -16.05 -12.16 -5.03
CA MET A 3 -16.82 -11.98 -3.80
C MET A 3 -15.95 -11.37 -2.68
N ASN A 4 -14.70 -11.82 -2.57
CA ASN A 4 -13.76 -11.28 -1.60
C ASN A 4 -13.53 -9.78 -1.82
N GLN A 5 -13.40 -9.34 -3.06
CA GLN A 5 -13.23 -7.92 -3.37
C GLN A 5 -14.49 -7.12 -3.08
N GLN A 6 -15.68 -7.67 -3.29
CA GLN A 6 -16.93 -7.02 -2.94
C GLN A 6 -17.05 -6.81 -1.44
N LEU A 7 -16.70 -7.81 -0.65
CA LEU A 7 -16.71 -7.71 0.82
C LEU A 7 -15.69 -6.67 1.31
N LEU A 8 -14.49 -6.66 0.73
CA LEU A 8 -13.47 -5.65 1.03
C LEU A 8 -13.97 -4.24 0.73
N ASN A 9 -14.54 -4.03 -0.45
CA ASN A 9 -15.04 -2.72 -0.84
C ASN A 9 -16.12 -2.22 0.10
N LYS A 10 -17.05 -3.10 0.48
CA LYS A 10 -18.12 -2.76 1.42
C LYS A 10 -17.55 -2.39 2.79
N TYR A 11 -16.60 -3.18 3.30
CA TYR A 11 -15.97 -2.90 4.58
C TYR A 11 -15.26 -1.54 4.57
N PHE A 12 -14.43 -1.28 3.58
CA PHE A 12 -13.65 -0.05 3.50
C PHE A 12 -14.50 1.19 3.18
N ALA A 13 -15.63 1.02 2.50
CA ALA A 13 -16.55 2.13 2.25
C ALA A 13 -17.41 2.47 3.47
N ASP A 14 -17.90 1.45 4.18
CA ASP A 14 -18.99 1.64 5.16
C ASP A 14 -18.54 1.54 6.62
N VAL A 15 -17.52 0.72 6.91
CA VAL A 15 -17.14 0.35 8.28
C VAL A 15 -15.80 0.93 8.70
N TRP A 16 -14.82 0.88 7.80
CA TRP A 16 -13.44 1.24 8.12
C TRP A 16 -13.26 2.75 8.31
N LYS A 17 -12.62 3.11 9.41
CA LYS A 17 -12.26 4.51 9.72
C LYS A 17 -10.79 4.55 10.12
N PRO A 18 -9.90 4.91 9.21
CA PRO A 18 -8.48 4.91 9.49
C PRO A 18 -8.07 6.10 10.36
N SER A 19 -6.97 5.91 11.06
CA SER A 19 -6.27 7.00 11.75
C SER A 19 -4.82 7.04 11.29
N THR A 20 -4.51 7.91 10.35
CA THR A 20 -3.13 8.11 9.87
C THR A 20 -2.23 8.66 10.98
N SER A 21 -2.79 9.41 11.91
CA SER A 21 -2.04 9.98 13.04
C SER A 21 -1.52 8.96 14.04
N GLY A 22 -2.06 7.73 14.05
CA GLY A 22 -1.62 6.68 14.96
C GLY A 22 -0.32 5.99 14.56
N PHE A 23 0.15 6.19 13.32
CA PHE A 23 1.36 5.56 12.81
C PHE A 23 2.58 6.46 13.02
N GLY A 24 3.77 5.84 13.11
CA GLY A 24 5.04 6.56 13.19
C GLY A 24 5.60 6.87 11.81
N GLU A 25 6.51 6.03 11.32
CA GLU A 25 7.17 6.23 10.01
C GLU A 25 6.17 6.27 8.85
N THR A 26 5.09 5.48 8.94
CA THR A 26 4.08 5.40 7.88
C THR A 26 2.86 6.30 8.11
N GLY A 27 2.95 7.22 9.06
CA GLY A 27 1.96 8.27 9.29
C GLY A 27 2.17 9.50 8.41
N PHE A 28 1.63 10.64 8.83
CA PHE A 28 1.75 11.90 8.07
C PHE A 28 3.18 12.34 7.82
N ASN A 29 4.13 11.96 8.69
CA ASN A 29 5.55 12.27 8.51
C ASN A 29 6.13 11.71 7.21
N LEU A 30 5.51 10.68 6.63
CA LEU A 30 5.97 10.10 5.37
C LEU A 30 5.97 11.12 4.23
N ALA A 31 5.09 12.12 4.28
CA ALA A 31 5.06 13.19 3.29
C ALA A 31 6.38 13.99 3.25
N ASN A 32 7.11 14.05 4.35
CA ASN A 32 8.39 14.77 4.43
C ASN A 32 9.53 14.04 3.67
N GLU A 33 9.35 12.78 3.35
CA GLU A 33 10.32 11.99 2.58
C GLU A 33 10.22 12.23 1.08
N ILE A 34 9.19 12.96 0.62
CA ILE A 34 8.87 13.14 -0.79
C ILE A 34 9.34 14.50 -1.27
N GLN A 35 10.08 14.53 -2.39
CA GLN A 35 10.51 15.75 -3.03
C GLN A 35 9.39 16.35 -3.89
N ASP A 36 9.41 17.68 -4.09
CA ASP A 36 8.35 18.39 -4.81
C ASP A 36 8.21 17.97 -6.28
N ASP A 37 9.28 17.46 -6.89
CA ASP A 37 9.28 17.00 -8.29
C ASP A 37 8.97 15.51 -8.44
N GLU A 38 8.84 14.79 -7.34
CA GLU A 38 8.52 13.36 -7.38
C GLU A 38 7.02 13.12 -7.55
N TRP A 39 6.68 12.13 -8.35
CA TRP A 39 5.32 11.63 -8.49
C TRP A 39 5.09 10.40 -7.62
N VAL A 40 4.03 10.43 -6.84
CA VAL A 40 3.66 9.37 -5.91
C VAL A 40 2.39 8.68 -6.38
N LEU A 41 2.41 7.34 -6.38
CA LEU A 41 1.22 6.51 -6.54
C LEU A 41 0.83 5.97 -5.16
N ASP A 42 -0.32 6.37 -4.66
CA ASP A 42 -0.85 5.86 -3.40
C ASP A 42 -1.85 4.73 -3.68
N VAL A 43 -1.39 3.49 -3.51
CA VAL A 43 -2.15 2.28 -3.82
C VAL A 43 -3.03 1.90 -2.64
N GLY A 44 -4.35 1.96 -2.83
CA GLY A 44 -5.29 1.78 -1.75
C GLY A 44 -5.29 2.99 -0.81
N CYS A 45 -5.46 4.18 -1.39
CA CYS A 45 -5.30 5.43 -0.67
C CYS A 45 -6.37 5.71 0.39
N GLY A 46 -7.45 4.95 0.44
CA GLY A 46 -8.54 5.18 1.37
C GLY A 46 -9.12 6.57 1.21
N TYR A 47 -9.14 7.35 2.29
CA TYR A 47 -9.62 8.73 2.30
C TYR A 47 -8.60 9.73 1.73
N HIS A 48 -7.52 9.25 1.14
CA HIS A 48 -6.51 10.05 0.46
C HIS A 48 -5.84 11.09 1.40
N PRO A 49 -5.26 10.63 2.52
CA PRO A 49 -4.79 11.54 3.56
C PRO A 49 -3.59 12.40 3.17
N TYR A 50 -2.85 12.01 2.12
CA TYR A 50 -1.66 12.74 1.66
C TYR A 50 -1.96 13.73 0.54
N LYS A 51 -3.21 13.84 0.08
CA LYS A 51 -3.57 14.67 -1.08
C LYS A 51 -3.13 16.12 -0.95
N ASP A 52 -3.29 16.69 0.25
CA ASP A 52 -2.94 18.09 0.51
C ASP A 52 -1.51 18.26 1.05
N LEU A 53 -0.78 17.16 1.27
CA LEU A 53 0.57 17.17 1.81
C LEU A 53 1.64 16.90 0.75
N ILE A 54 1.30 16.25 -0.34
CA ILE A 54 2.21 15.87 -1.42
C ILE A 54 1.72 16.51 -2.71
N LYS A 55 2.60 17.25 -3.36
CA LYS A 55 2.26 18.06 -4.54
C LYS A 55 1.80 17.21 -5.73
N ASN A 56 2.52 16.15 -6.05
CA ASN A 56 2.25 15.31 -7.20
C ASN A 56 1.90 13.90 -6.72
N ILE A 57 0.64 13.67 -6.42
CA ILE A 57 0.16 12.38 -5.93
C ILE A 57 -1.08 11.94 -6.68
N VAL A 58 -1.13 10.65 -7.02
CA VAL A 58 -2.31 9.99 -7.59
C VAL A 58 -2.71 8.89 -6.63
N GLY A 59 -3.90 8.99 -6.06
CA GLY A 59 -4.47 7.97 -5.19
C GLY A 59 -5.47 7.10 -5.92
N ILE A 60 -5.34 5.79 -5.78
CA ILE A 60 -6.31 4.82 -6.29
C ILE A 60 -6.88 4.00 -5.14
N ASP A 61 -8.18 3.74 -5.19
CA ASP A 61 -8.86 2.91 -4.19
C ASP A 61 -10.18 2.42 -4.78
N PRO A 62 -10.51 1.12 -4.71
CA PRO A 62 -11.75 0.60 -5.27
C PRO A 62 -12.98 0.93 -4.45
N ALA A 63 -12.82 1.37 -3.21
CA ALA A 63 -13.92 1.51 -2.25
C ALA A 63 -14.26 2.96 -1.87
N ASN A 64 -13.32 3.90 -2.04
CA ASN A 64 -13.48 5.26 -1.53
C ASN A 64 -13.59 6.30 -2.64
N ASP A 65 -14.58 7.18 -2.51
CA ASP A 65 -14.83 8.27 -3.46
C ASP A 65 -13.78 9.40 -3.38
N ALA A 66 -12.99 9.43 -2.30
CA ALA A 66 -11.92 10.40 -2.14
C ALA A 66 -10.71 10.11 -3.05
N ALA A 67 -10.60 8.90 -3.60
CA ALA A 67 -9.54 8.53 -4.53
C ALA A 67 -9.64 9.33 -5.83
N ASP A 68 -8.49 9.61 -6.44
CA ASP A 68 -8.46 10.23 -7.78
C ASP A 68 -9.04 9.27 -8.83
N HIS A 69 -8.79 7.97 -8.66
CA HIS A 69 -9.40 6.91 -9.47
C HIS A 69 -9.97 5.82 -8.56
N LYS A 70 -11.26 5.56 -8.72
CA LYS A 70 -11.94 4.51 -7.96
C LYS A 70 -11.74 3.17 -8.67
N GLU A 71 -10.51 2.65 -8.59
CA GLU A 71 -10.07 1.45 -9.30
C GLU A 71 -9.16 0.58 -8.43
N GLN A 72 -9.17 -0.73 -8.72
CA GLN A 72 -8.22 -1.69 -8.18
C GLN A 72 -6.89 -1.58 -8.92
N ILE A 73 -5.77 -1.84 -8.23
CA ILE A 73 -4.45 -1.86 -8.87
C ILE A 73 -4.37 -2.89 -10.02
N GLU A 74 -5.12 -3.98 -9.92
CA GLU A 74 -5.15 -5.02 -10.96
C GLU A 74 -5.62 -4.48 -12.32
N PHE A 75 -6.43 -3.42 -12.32
CA PHE A 75 -7.04 -2.83 -13.52
C PHE A 75 -6.59 -1.41 -13.81
N PHE A 76 -5.93 -0.76 -12.86
CA PHE A 76 -5.47 0.62 -13.07
C PHE A 76 -4.36 0.67 -14.11
N ASP A 77 -4.50 1.59 -15.04
CA ASP A 77 -3.48 1.88 -16.03
C ASP A 77 -3.42 3.39 -16.31
N THR A 78 -2.23 3.87 -16.63
CA THR A 78 -1.97 5.27 -16.95
C THR A 78 -0.64 5.39 -17.67
N GLU A 79 -0.49 6.44 -18.46
CA GLU A 79 0.80 6.77 -19.07
C GLU A 79 1.78 7.41 -18.07
N GLN A 80 1.26 7.94 -16.97
CA GLN A 80 2.08 8.48 -15.89
C GLN A 80 2.96 7.39 -15.29
N ARG A 81 4.24 7.70 -15.05
CA ARG A 81 5.16 6.82 -14.30
C ARG A 81 5.54 7.52 -13.00
N PHE A 82 5.82 6.71 -11.99
CA PHE A 82 5.93 7.19 -10.61
C PHE A 82 7.35 6.97 -10.07
N ASP A 83 7.81 7.94 -9.29
CA ASP A 83 9.08 7.87 -8.56
C ASP A 83 8.91 7.09 -7.26
N VAL A 84 7.73 7.17 -6.67
CA VAL A 84 7.41 6.59 -5.37
C VAL A 84 6.06 5.89 -5.43
N ALA A 85 5.94 4.76 -4.76
CA ALA A 85 4.64 4.16 -4.46
C ALA A 85 4.44 4.02 -2.96
N PHE A 86 3.22 4.25 -2.51
CA PHE A 86 2.76 3.95 -1.16
C PHE A 86 1.88 2.71 -1.20
N CYS A 87 2.25 1.70 -0.43
CA CYS A 87 1.46 0.49 -0.20
C CYS A 87 1.19 0.41 1.31
N LEU A 88 0.33 1.29 1.80
CA LEU A 88 0.15 1.51 3.23
C LEU A 88 -1.12 0.79 3.71
N GLY A 89 -0.99 -0.52 3.91
CA GLY A 89 -2.09 -1.37 4.37
C GLY A 89 -2.99 -1.90 3.27
N SER A 90 -2.68 -1.68 2.01
CA SER A 90 -3.52 -2.08 0.88
C SER A 90 -3.22 -3.47 0.33
N LEU A 91 -1.97 -3.93 0.39
CA LEU A 91 -1.57 -5.24 -0.11
C LEU A 91 -1.49 -6.25 1.03
N ASN A 92 -2.58 -6.40 1.76
CA ASN A 92 -2.70 -7.33 2.90
C ASN A 92 -3.70 -8.46 2.66
N PHE A 93 -4.39 -8.45 1.52
CA PHE A 93 -5.56 -9.30 1.32
C PHE A 93 -5.33 -10.29 0.18
N GLY A 94 -5.76 -11.54 0.41
CA GLY A 94 -5.59 -12.62 -0.53
C GLY A 94 -4.40 -13.53 -0.22
N ASP A 95 -4.03 -14.35 -1.17
CA ASP A 95 -2.88 -15.24 -1.05
C ASP A 95 -1.60 -14.59 -1.63
N LYS A 96 -0.49 -15.30 -1.50
CA LYS A 96 0.80 -14.83 -2.02
C LYS A 96 0.76 -14.58 -3.52
N THR A 97 0.06 -15.41 -4.29
CA THR A 97 -0.06 -15.27 -5.73
C THR A 97 -0.73 -13.95 -6.11
N LEU A 98 -1.79 -13.59 -5.41
CA LEU A 98 -2.48 -12.31 -5.62
C LEU A 98 -1.59 -11.12 -5.22
N ILE A 99 -0.92 -11.20 -4.08
CA ILE A 99 0.00 -10.15 -3.62
C ILE A 99 1.11 -9.94 -4.66
N GLU A 100 1.75 -10.99 -5.14
CA GLU A 100 2.79 -10.89 -6.16
C GLU A 100 2.26 -10.34 -7.49
N TYR A 101 1.04 -10.70 -7.88
CA TYR A 101 0.40 -10.14 -9.06
C TYR A 101 0.18 -8.63 -8.91
N GLN A 102 -0.32 -8.19 -7.77
CA GLN A 102 -0.53 -6.76 -7.47
C GLN A 102 0.80 -5.99 -7.48
N ILE A 103 1.85 -6.56 -6.90
CA ILE A 103 3.19 -5.97 -6.95
C ILE A 103 3.65 -5.82 -8.40
N GLY A 104 3.49 -6.86 -9.20
CA GLY A 104 3.84 -6.81 -10.63
C GLY A 104 3.11 -5.69 -11.39
N ARG A 105 1.85 -5.44 -11.05
CA ARG A 105 1.08 -4.32 -11.63
C ARG A 105 1.67 -2.99 -11.23
N ILE A 106 2.03 -2.82 -9.96
CA ILE A 106 2.69 -1.60 -9.47
C ILE A 106 4.01 -1.37 -10.21
N MET A 107 4.82 -2.43 -10.38
CA MET A 107 6.13 -2.33 -11.03
C MET A 107 6.07 -1.77 -12.45
N ARG A 108 5.00 -2.05 -13.18
CA ARG A 108 4.79 -1.53 -14.53
C ARG A 108 4.61 -0.01 -14.57
N LEU A 109 4.25 0.58 -13.44
CA LEU A 109 3.98 2.00 -13.31
C LEU A 109 5.16 2.79 -12.74
N MET A 110 6.22 2.08 -12.30
CA MET A 110 7.35 2.71 -11.62
C MET A 110 8.46 3.08 -12.58
N LYS A 111 9.10 4.22 -12.30
CA LYS A 111 10.31 4.66 -12.97
C LYS A 111 11.51 3.82 -12.52
N PRO A 112 12.62 3.80 -13.30
CA PRO A 112 13.92 3.44 -12.75
C PRO A 112 14.26 4.31 -11.53
N LYS A 113 15.06 3.80 -10.63
CA LYS A 113 15.47 4.51 -9.40
C LYS A 113 14.29 4.91 -8.50
N SER A 114 13.21 4.15 -8.56
CA SER A 114 12.02 4.36 -7.75
C SER A 114 12.15 3.71 -6.38
N ARG A 115 11.25 4.08 -5.48
CA ARG A 115 11.16 3.46 -4.16
C ARG A 115 9.72 3.22 -3.75
N ILE A 116 9.51 2.23 -2.91
CA ILE A 116 8.19 1.83 -2.44
C ILE A 116 8.20 1.81 -0.92
N TYR A 117 7.25 2.50 -0.34
CA TYR A 117 7.01 2.51 1.10
C TYR A 117 5.88 1.55 1.44
N TRP A 118 6.13 0.69 2.41
CA TRP A 118 5.21 -0.36 2.82
C TRP A 118 4.76 -0.17 4.26
N ARG A 119 3.48 -0.40 4.50
CA ARG A 119 2.93 -0.71 5.81
C ARG A 119 2.15 -2.02 5.67
N CYS A 120 2.66 -3.08 6.28
CA CYS A 120 2.12 -4.42 6.12
C CYS A 120 1.59 -4.95 7.44
N ASN A 121 0.52 -5.73 7.34
CA ASN A 121 -0.14 -6.32 8.48
C ASN A 121 0.39 -7.74 8.71
N PRO A 122 1.01 -8.04 9.86
CA PRO A 122 1.52 -9.38 10.15
C PRO A 122 0.44 -10.40 10.54
N GLY A 123 -0.82 -10.09 10.32
CA GLY A 123 -1.93 -10.99 10.62
C GLY A 123 -3.26 -10.28 10.43
N ASN A 124 -4.26 -10.73 11.16
CA ASN A 124 -5.61 -10.18 11.09
C ASN A 124 -5.86 -9.09 12.15
N TYR A 125 -4.81 -8.47 12.64
CA TYR A 125 -4.93 -7.45 13.68
C TYR A 125 -5.72 -6.24 13.17
N ASP A 126 -6.49 -5.65 14.07
CA ASP A 126 -7.28 -4.44 13.84
C ASP A 126 -8.45 -4.58 12.88
N HIS A 127 -8.74 -5.81 12.47
CA HIS A 127 -9.96 -6.10 11.74
C HIS A 127 -10.96 -6.78 12.70
N ASN A 128 -12.25 -6.50 12.50
CA ASN A 128 -13.27 -7.14 13.32
C ASN A 128 -13.39 -8.64 12.97
N ASN A 129 -13.97 -9.42 13.88
CA ASN A 129 -14.07 -10.87 13.73
C ASN A 129 -14.81 -11.30 12.47
N GLN A 130 -15.79 -10.54 12.01
CA GLN A 130 -16.52 -10.87 10.79
C GLN A 130 -15.61 -10.81 9.57
N MET A 131 -14.73 -9.80 9.49
CA MET A 131 -13.77 -9.67 8.42
C MET A 131 -12.77 -10.84 8.42
N GLN A 132 -12.30 -11.26 9.58
CA GLN A 132 -11.35 -12.37 9.71
C GLN A 132 -11.89 -13.69 9.14
N TYR A 133 -13.19 -13.91 9.19
CA TYR A 133 -13.82 -15.13 8.68
C TYR A 133 -14.23 -15.03 7.21
N GLN A 134 -14.38 -13.84 6.68
CA GLN A 134 -14.91 -13.63 5.33
C GLN A 134 -13.84 -13.33 4.30
N ILE A 135 -12.68 -12.81 4.73
CA ILE A 135 -11.63 -12.32 3.83
C ILE A 135 -10.31 -12.99 4.20
N GLN A 136 -9.64 -13.49 3.18
CA GLN A 136 -8.31 -14.05 3.35
C GLN A 136 -7.30 -12.91 3.50
N PHE A 137 -6.43 -13.02 4.51
CA PHE A 137 -5.33 -12.10 4.75
C PHE A 137 -4.01 -12.76 4.38
N PHE A 138 -3.09 -11.98 3.84
CA PHE A 138 -1.70 -12.39 3.69
C PHE A 138 -0.95 -11.97 4.96
N PRO A 139 -0.48 -12.92 5.77
CA PRO A 139 0.22 -12.59 7.02
C PRO A 139 1.67 -12.22 6.74
N TRP A 140 1.95 -10.97 6.51
CA TRP A 140 3.28 -10.48 6.19
C TRP A 140 4.29 -10.79 7.30
N ARG A 141 5.49 -11.18 6.89
CA ARG A 141 6.68 -11.28 7.75
C ARG A 141 7.75 -10.34 7.22
N GLU A 142 8.65 -9.92 8.07
CA GLU A 142 9.80 -9.12 7.61
C GLU A 142 10.59 -9.86 6.53
N LEU A 143 10.76 -11.18 6.70
CA LEU A 143 11.42 -12.03 5.69
C LEU A 143 10.77 -11.94 4.31
N ASP A 144 9.45 -11.78 4.22
CA ASP A 144 8.77 -11.70 2.93
C ASP A 144 9.22 -10.50 2.10
N HIS A 145 9.55 -9.38 2.74
CA HIS A 145 10.13 -8.23 2.06
C HIS A 145 11.47 -8.56 1.41
N TYR A 146 12.34 -9.24 2.15
CA TYR A 146 13.67 -9.64 1.64
C TYR A 146 13.60 -10.71 0.55
N LEU A 147 12.57 -11.54 0.57
CA LEU A 147 12.34 -12.55 -0.47
C LEU A 147 11.70 -11.97 -1.73
N MET A 148 10.82 -11.00 -1.58
CA MET A 148 10.04 -10.47 -2.71
C MET A 148 10.74 -9.33 -3.45
N ALA A 149 11.33 -8.38 -2.74
CA ALA A 149 11.93 -7.18 -3.36
C ALA A 149 12.90 -7.51 -4.50
N PRO A 150 13.84 -8.45 -4.35
CA PRO A 150 14.80 -8.75 -5.42
C PRO A 150 14.17 -9.29 -6.71
N LYS A 151 12.97 -9.88 -6.63
CA LYS A 151 12.29 -10.39 -7.83
C LYS A 151 12.00 -9.29 -8.86
N TRP A 152 11.89 -8.05 -8.42
CA TRP A 152 11.63 -6.90 -9.27
C TRP A 152 12.78 -5.89 -9.31
N GLY A 153 13.98 -6.30 -8.91
CA GLY A 153 15.16 -5.46 -8.95
C GLY A 153 15.25 -4.43 -7.83
N TYR A 154 14.51 -4.63 -6.75
CA TYR A 154 14.56 -3.78 -5.56
C TYR A 154 15.41 -4.45 -4.47
N ARG A 155 15.99 -3.62 -3.63
CA ARG A 155 16.57 -4.05 -2.35
C ARG A 155 15.77 -3.45 -1.20
N VAL A 156 15.77 -4.13 -0.08
CA VAL A 156 15.16 -3.63 1.15
C VAL A 156 16.16 -2.70 1.83
N GLU A 157 15.78 -1.43 1.93
CA GLU A 157 16.60 -0.43 2.64
C GLU A 157 16.26 -0.37 4.11
N VAL A 158 14.97 -0.45 4.44
CA VAL A 158 14.45 -0.46 5.81
C VAL A 158 13.41 -1.58 5.92
N CYS A 159 13.46 -2.31 7.03
CA CYS A 159 12.41 -3.24 7.39
C CYS A 159 12.38 -3.39 8.92
N LYS A 160 11.33 -2.88 9.54
CA LYS A 160 11.18 -2.88 11.00
C LYS A 160 9.71 -2.68 11.37
N ARG A 161 9.40 -2.79 12.66
CA ARG A 161 8.07 -2.44 13.12
C ARG A 161 7.88 -0.92 13.13
N ASP A 162 6.67 -0.47 12.78
CA ASP A 162 6.32 0.94 12.85
C ASP A 162 6.40 1.44 14.29
N SER A 163 7.04 2.57 14.53
CA SER A 163 7.29 3.09 15.86
C SER A 163 6.03 3.58 16.57
N GLY A 164 5.02 4.00 15.81
CA GLY A 164 3.75 4.46 16.36
C GLY A 164 2.76 3.32 16.56
N TYR A 165 2.90 2.23 15.79
CA TYR A 165 2.01 1.09 15.89
C TYR A 165 2.73 -0.21 15.56
N LYS A 166 3.24 -0.88 16.59
CA LYS A 166 4.16 -2.02 16.45
C LYS A 166 3.54 -3.28 15.85
N ASN A 167 2.22 -3.32 15.67
CA ASN A 167 1.55 -4.40 14.95
C ASN A 167 1.58 -4.20 13.42
N ARG A 168 2.41 -3.29 12.94
CA ARG A 168 2.62 -3.07 11.51
C ARG A 168 4.09 -3.14 11.17
N ILE A 169 4.40 -3.73 10.01
CA ILE A 169 5.75 -3.78 9.46
C ILE A 169 5.91 -2.59 8.53
N TYR A 170 6.89 -1.77 8.79
CA TYR A 170 7.35 -0.69 7.93
C TYR A 170 8.52 -1.18 7.10
N ALA A 171 8.46 -1.00 5.79
CA ALA A 171 9.57 -1.31 4.91
C ALA A 171 9.72 -0.27 3.81
N VAL A 172 10.94 -0.12 3.33
CA VAL A 172 11.27 0.70 2.16
C VAL A 172 12.06 -0.17 1.19
N TRP A 173 11.55 -0.27 -0.02
CA TRP A 173 12.24 -0.92 -1.14
C TRP A 173 12.79 0.16 -2.06
N VAL A 174 14.04 0.00 -2.49
CA VAL A 174 14.73 0.96 -3.36
C VAL A 174 15.28 0.25 -4.58
N ARG A 175 15.06 0.82 -5.76
CA ARG A 175 15.65 0.36 -7.01
C ARG A 175 16.65 1.39 -7.50
N GLU A 176 17.89 0.96 -7.70
CA GLU A 176 18.99 1.86 -8.08
C GLU A 176 19.10 2.07 -9.60
N GLU A 177 18.47 1.18 -10.36
CA GLU A 177 18.50 1.21 -11.83
C GLU A 177 17.11 1.28 -12.47
#